data_08a22851508b60ca2215623a41d3497f
#
_entry.id   08a22851508b60ca2215623a41d3497f
#
_cell.length_a   1.000
_cell.length_b   1.000
_cell.length_c   1.000
_cell.angle_alpha   90.00
_cell.angle_beta   90.00
_cell.angle_gamma   90.00
#
_symmetry.space_group_name_H-M   'P 1'
#
loop_
_entity.id
_entity.type
_entity.pdbx_description
1 polymer ?
#
loop_
_entity_poly.entity_id
_entity_poly.type
_entity_poly.pdbx_seq_one_letter_code
_entity_poly.pdbx_strand_id
1 'polypeptide(L)'
;EAHSKNLGVRLYYTTRELTVKIPELWALRSLGGEVIHDGPGKDTRTLIHRNGPNEWLNKNLATHFIPAWYNAFEEGKYAGDMDISVITTPDSRWNNYYLAGLDWMVKNLEVDGIYIDDSALDRKTLQRARRILDADGKRRLIDIHSWNHMNQWAGYANSLHLYTELVPYID
;
A
#
# COMPACT_ATOMS: atom_id res chain seq x y z
N GLU A 1 -4.07 -22.66 -12.75
CA GLU A 1 -3.34 -23.77 -12.09
C GLU A 1 -3.73 -23.90 -10.61
N ALA A 2 -3.83 -22.82 -9.81
CA ALA A 2 -4.18 -22.89 -8.39
C ALA A 2 -5.57 -23.53 -8.18
N HIS A 3 -6.59 -23.04 -8.87
CA HIS A 3 -7.97 -23.56 -8.77
C HIS A 3 -8.08 -25.04 -9.17
N SER A 4 -7.29 -25.50 -10.14
CA SER A 4 -7.27 -26.93 -10.50
C SER A 4 -6.75 -27.84 -9.38
N LYS A 5 -6.10 -27.25 -8.37
CA LYS A 5 -5.64 -27.92 -7.15
C LYS A 5 -6.50 -27.60 -5.92
N ASN A 6 -7.67 -27.01 -6.13
CA ASN A 6 -8.57 -26.55 -5.08
C ASN A 6 -7.92 -25.52 -4.11
N LEU A 7 -7.06 -24.65 -4.65
CA LEU A 7 -6.40 -23.58 -3.90
C LEU A 7 -6.97 -22.23 -4.32
N GLY A 8 -7.29 -21.39 -3.34
CA GLY A 8 -7.66 -20.01 -3.58
C GLY A 8 -6.44 -19.11 -3.85
N VAL A 9 -6.63 -18.05 -4.61
CA VAL A 9 -5.60 -17.08 -4.96
C VAL A 9 -5.93 -15.72 -4.38
N ARG A 10 -5.11 -15.24 -3.46
CA ARG A 10 -5.16 -13.88 -2.94
C ARG A 10 -3.94 -13.11 -3.43
N LEU A 11 -4.18 -11.91 -3.93
CA LEU A 11 -3.11 -11.06 -4.44
C LEU A 11 -2.71 -10.01 -3.39
N TYR A 12 -1.42 -9.75 -3.29
CA TYR A 12 -0.92 -8.57 -2.58
C TYR A 12 -1.36 -7.33 -3.36
N TYR A 13 -2.24 -6.53 -2.76
CA TYR A 13 -2.85 -5.40 -3.45
C TYR A 13 -3.17 -4.28 -2.48
N THR A 14 -2.21 -3.40 -2.28
CA THR A 14 -2.30 -2.27 -1.34
C THR A 14 -2.45 -0.93 -2.06
N THR A 15 -3.01 0.08 -1.40
CA THR A 15 -3.15 1.43 -1.94
C THR A 15 -2.24 2.45 -1.27
N ARG A 16 -1.74 2.13 -0.09
CA ARG A 16 -0.98 3.09 0.72
C ARG A 16 0.29 3.57 0.03
N GLU A 17 0.87 2.73 -0.79
CA GLU A 17 2.23 2.87 -1.23
C GLU A 17 2.35 2.84 -2.75
N LEU A 18 3.16 3.75 -3.26
CA LEU A 18 3.58 3.75 -4.65
C LEU A 18 5.10 3.67 -4.71
N THR A 19 5.63 2.67 -5.42
CA THR A 19 7.08 2.59 -5.65
C THR A 19 7.54 3.67 -6.61
N VAL A 20 8.72 4.24 -6.36
CA VAL A 20 9.36 5.22 -7.24
C VAL A 20 9.85 4.63 -8.56
N LYS A 21 9.80 3.30 -8.70
CA LYS A 21 10.24 2.59 -9.92
C LYS A 21 9.18 2.57 -11.03
N ILE A 22 7.94 2.93 -10.75
CA ILE A 22 6.88 2.99 -11.76
C ILE A 22 6.81 4.38 -12.43
N PRO A 23 6.69 4.45 -13.77
CA PRO A 23 6.58 5.73 -14.48
C PRO A 23 5.35 6.54 -14.07
N GLU A 24 4.27 5.87 -13.72
CA GLU A 24 3.00 6.46 -13.30
C GLU A 24 3.15 7.36 -12.07
N LEU A 25 4.06 7.07 -11.17
CA LEU A 25 4.35 7.93 -10.02
C LEU A 25 4.66 9.37 -10.44
N TRP A 26 5.45 9.51 -11.49
CA TRP A 26 5.90 10.82 -11.98
C TRP A 26 4.77 11.62 -12.61
N ALA A 27 3.88 10.93 -13.34
CA ALA A 27 2.65 11.53 -13.84
C ALA A 27 1.71 11.95 -12.70
N LEU A 28 1.55 11.09 -11.68
CA LEU A 28 0.70 11.35 -10.52
C LEU A 28 1.21 12.51 -9.66
N ARG A 29 2.52 12.74 -9.62
CA ARG A 29 3.09 13.91 -8.93
C ARG A 29 2.62 15.25 -9.48
N SER A 30 2.26 15.32 -10.75
CA SER A 30 1.69 16.54 -11.33
C SER A 30 0.38 16.98 -10.68
N LEU A 31 -0.26 16.06 -9.94
CA LEU A 31 -1.48 16.33 -9.18
C LEU A 31 -1.21 16.90 -7.77
N GLY A 32 0.05 17.22 -7.47
CA GLY A 32 0.46 17.76 -6.17
C GLY A 32 0.13 16.82 -5.01
N GLY A 33 -0.27 17.37 -3.88
CA GLY A 33 -0.64 16.62 -2.67
C GLY A 33 -1.95 15.84 -2.75
N GLU A 34 -2.60 15.77 -3.92
CA GLU A 34 -3.82 14.97 -4.05
C GLU A 34 -3.56 13.47 -3.95
N VAL A 35 -2.48 12.99 -4.56
CA VAL A 35 -2.19 11.55 -4.63
C VAL A 35 -1.06 11.15 -3.70
N ILE A 36 0.00 11.93 -3.67
CA ILE A 36 1.18 11.68 -2.85
C ILE A 36 1.13 12.60 -1.64
N HIS A 37 1.21 12.01 -0.45
CA HIS A 37 1.16 12.78 0.78
C HIS A 37 2.37 13.71 0.88
N ASP A 38 2.12 15.01 0.96
CA ASP A 38 3.16 16.01 1.15
C ASP A 38 3.84 15.86 2.52
N GLY A 39 5.14 16.08 2.52
CA GLY A 39 5.91 16.03 3.74
C GLY A 39 7.35 16.48 3.54
N PRO A 40 8.13 16.57 4.62
CA PRO A 40 9.49 17.10 4.58
C PRO A 40 10.51 16.19 3.88
N GLY A 41 10.10 15.05 3.35
CA GLY A 41 10.99 14.06 2.70
C GLY A 41 11.99 13.38 3.65
N LYS A 42 12.05 13.82 4.89
CA LYS A 42 12.95 13.34 5.96
C LYS A 42 12.13 12.96 7.17
N ASP A 43 11.35 11.93 7.02
CA ASP A 43 10.62 11.33 8.14
C ASP A 43 11.58 10.55 9.06
N THR A 44 11.25 10.44 10.34
CA THR A 44 11.99 9.63 11.30
C THR A 44 12.15 8.18 10.86
N ARG A 45 11.24 7.65 10.05
CA ARG A 45 11.35 6.33 9.44
C ARG A 45 12.52 6.21 8.47
N THR A 46 12.93 7.29 7.83
CA THR A 46 14.12 7.31 6.96
C THR A 46 15.43 7.31 7.75
N LEU A 47 15.40 7.71 9.02
CA LEU A 47 16.58 7.73 9.89
C LEU A 47 16.95 6.36 10.47
N ILE A 48 16.01 5.41 10.48
CA ILE A 48 16.21 4.06 11.02
C ILE A 48 17.03 3.19 10.07
N HIS A 49 17.01 3.50 8.81
CA HIS A 49 17.71 2.75 7.77
C HIS A 49 19.00 3.46 7.36
N ARG A 50 20.11 2.73 7.39
CA ARG A 50 21.46 3.28 7.22
C ARG A 50 21.71 4.03 5.92
N ASN A 51 20.96 3.73 4.87
CA ASN A 51 21.25 4.19 3.52
C ASN A 51 20.25 5.20 2.98
N GLY A 52 19.39 5.84 3.71
CA GLY A 52 18.46 6.87 3.27
C GLY A 52 18.15 6.92 1.75
N PRO A 53 17.19 7.67 1.29
CA PRO A 53 16.93 7.79 -0.15
C PRO A 53 18.19 8.25 -0.86
N ASN A 54 18.47 7.68 -2.04
CA ASN A 54 19.64 8.04 -2.82
C ASN A 54 19.67 9.55 -3.15
N GLU A 55 20.81 10.07 -3.50
CA GLU A 55 21.01 11.51 -3.72
C GLU A 55 20.06 12.08 -4.77
N TRP A 56 19.77 11.31 -5.82
CA TRP A 56 18.86 11.73 -6.87
C TRP A 56 17.42 11.89 -6.33
N LEU A 57 16.95 10.95 -5.53
CA LEU A 57 15.63 11.01 -4.91
C LEU A 57 15.54 12.15 -3.90
N ASN A 58 16.58 12.36 -3.09
CA ASN A 58 16.66 13.50 -2.20
C ASN A 58 16.58 14.83 -2.96
N LYS A 59 17.29 14.93 -4.07
CA LYS A 59 17.32 16.15 -4.90
C LYS A 59 15.99 16.40 -5.59
N ASN A 60 15.28 15.35 -6.04
CA ASN A 60 14.11 15.49 -6.90
C ASN A 60 12.77 15.29 -6.18
N LEU A 61 12.77 14.60 -5.05
CA LEU A 61 11.57 14.29 -4.27
C LEU A 61 11.62 14.77 -2.82
N ALA A 62 12.80 15.00 -2.28
CA ALA A 62 13.07 15.09 -0.83
C ALA A 62 12.26 16.14 -0.05
N THR A 63 11.70 17.11 -0.71
CA THR A 63 10.98 18.20 -0.04
C THR A 63 9.44 18.08 -0.11
N HIS A 64 8.92 17.01 -0.76
CA HIS A 64 7.50 16.98 -1.12
C HIS A 64 6.82 15.63 -0.99
N PHE A 65 7.33 14.71 -0.15
CA PHE A 65 6.69 13.40 0.06
C PHE A 65 6.97 12.84 1.45
N ILE A 66 6.14 11.91 1.89
CA ILE A 66 6.40 11.07 3.07
C ILE A 66 6.76 9.67 2.58
N PRO A 67 7.96 9.16 2.91
CA PRO A 67 8.31 7.79 2.57
C PRO A 67 7.51 6.82 3.45
N ALA A 68 6.96 5.77 2.85
CA ALA A 68 6.33 4.67 3.56
C ALA A 68 7.39 3.70 4.08
N TRP A 69 8.28 3.28 3.17
CA TRP A 69 9.44 2.45 3.47
C TRP A 69 10.47 2.58 2.35
N TYR A 70 11.66 2.08 2.59
CA TYR A 70 12.68 1.93 1.57
C TYR A 70 13.60 0.75 1.86
N ASN A 71 14.20 0.20 0.80
CA ASN A 71 15.12 -0.91 0.87
C ASN A 71 16.29 -0.67 -0.09
N ALA A 72 17.51 -0.79 0.41
CA ALA A 72 18.72 -0.70 -0.42
C ALA A 72 19.01 -2.05 -1.08
N PHE A 73 19.38 -2.04 -2.34
CA PHE A 73 19.90 -3.22 -3.01
C PHE A 73 21.38 -3.35 -2.72
N GLU A 74 21.76 -4.29 -1.89
CA GLU A 74 23.17 -4.50 -1.50
C GLU A 74 23.93 -5.31 -2.55
N GLU A 75 23.23 -6.12 -3.34
CA GLU A 75 23.84 -7.05 -4.31
C GLU A 75 23.08 -7.05 -5.66
N GLY A 76 23.72 -7.66 -6.66
CA GLY A 76 23.13 -7.89 -7.98
C GLY A 76 23.15 -6.68 -8.91
N LYS A 77 22.34 -6.74 -9.96
CA LYS A 77 22.27 -5.74 -11.03
C LYS A 77 21.97 -4.32 -10.54
N TYR A 78 21.26 -4.20 -9.44
CA TYR A 78 20.81 -2.94 -8.87
C TYR A 78 21.56 -2.56 -7.58
N ALA A 79 22.70 -3.19 -7.33
CA ALA A 79 23.56 -2.87 -6.18
C ALA A 79 23.86 -1.36 -6.13
N GLY A 80 23.66 -0.75 -4.98
CA GLY A 80 23.80 0.69 -4.78
C GLY A 80 22.57 1.52 -5.14
N ASP A 81 21.54 0.93 -5.73
CA ASP A 81 20.24 1.57 -5.95
C ASP A 81 19.30 1.30 -4.76
N MET A 82 18.15 1.95 -4.77
CA MET A 82 17.19 1.88 -3.69
C MET A 82 15.77 1.77 -4.22
N ASP A 83 14.99 0.89 -3.64
CA ASP A 83 13.56 0.89 -3.81
C ASP A 83 12.91 1.72 -2.71
N ILE A 84 12.01 2.61 -3.09
CA ILE A 84 11.30 3.49 -2.16
C ILE A 84 9.83 3.46 -2.50
N SER A 85 9.01 3.36 -1.47
CA SER A 85 7.58 3.58 -1.55
C SER A 85 7.21 4.90 -0.90
N VAL A 86 6.37 5.66 -1.55
CA VAL A 86 5.84 6.93 -1.03
C VAL A 86 4.40 6.74 -0.56
N ILE A 87 4.02 7.45 0.50
CA ILE A 87 2.66 7.37 1.04
C ILE A 87 1.69 8.11 0.12
N THR A 88 0.62 7.42 -0.25
CA THR A 88 -0.50 8.01 -0.97
C THR A 88 -1.51 8.63 0.00
N THR A 89 -2.23 9.64 -0.47
CA THR A 89 -3.31 10.24 0.30
C THR A 89 -4.56 9.36 0.27
N PRO A 90 -5.34 9.31 1.36
CA PRO A 90 -6.65 8.67 1.34
C PRO A 90 -7.64 9.46 0.46
N ASP A 91 -8.69 8.78 0.00
CA ASP A 91 -9.83 9.37 -0.76
C ASP A 91 -9.40 10.19 -2.01
N SER A 92 -8.33 9.76 -2.66
CA SER A 92 -7.78 10.39 -3.87
C SER A 92 -8.22 9.68 -5.16
N ARG A 93 -7.92 10.31 -6.31
CA ARG A 93 -8.09 9.65 -7.62
C ARG A 93 -7.30 8.35 -7.75
N TRP A 94 -6.21 8.19 -7.00
CA TRP A 94 -5.47 6.94 -6.92
C TRP A 94 -6.34 5.79 -6.44
N ASN A 95 -7.20 6.01 -5.46
CA ASN A 95 -8.12 4.98 -4.98
C ASN A 95 -9.12 4.54 -6.05
N ASN A 96 -9.51 5.42 -6.97
CA ASN A 96 -10.34 5.03 -8.11
C ASN A 96 -9.57 4.12 -9.08
N TYR A 97 -8.29 4.38 -9.31
CA TYR A 97 -7.41 3.49 -10.08
C TYR A 97 -7.29 2.12 -9.45
N TYR A 98 -7.02 2.08 -8.16
CA TYR A 98 -6.95 0.86 -7.38
C TYR A 98 -8.25 0.04 -7.53
N LEU A 99 -9.40 0.67 -7.35
CA LEU A 99 -10.69 -0.01 -7.42
C LEU A 99 -11.02 -0.47 -8.85
N ALA A 100 -10.67 0.29 -9.87
CA ALA A 100 -10.83 -0.12 -11.25
C ALA A 100 -9.96 -1.34 -11.59
N GLY A 101 -8.72 -1.35 -11.11
CA GLY A 101 -7.83 -2.50 -11.22
C GLY A 101 -8.37 -3.74 -10.50
N LEU A 102 -8.91 -3.56 -9.29
CA LEU A 102 -9.53 -4.65 -8.53
C LEU A 102 -10.73 -5.24 -9.28
N ASP A 103 -11.61 -4.40 -9.78
CA ASP A 103 -12.79 -4.85 -10.57
C ASP A 103 -12.36 -5.65 -11.80
N TRP A 104 -11.34 -5.17 -12.49
CA TRP A 104 -10.78 -5.88 -13.64
C TRP A 104 -10.20 -7.24 -13.24
N MET A 105 -9.45 -7.32 -12.14
CA MET A 105 -8.86 -8.58 -11.67
C MET A 105 -9.93 -9.59 -11.24
N VAL A 106 -10.97 -9.16 -10.56
CA VAL A 106 -12.10 -10.03 -10.19
C VAL A 106 -12.78 -10.61 -11.42
N LYS A 107 -12.97 -9.80 -12.46
CA LYS A 107 -13.66 -10.21 -13.69
C LYS A 107 -12.81 -11.09 -14.64
N ASN A 108 -11.50 -10.89 -14.64
CA ASN A 108 -10.63 -11.48 -15.66
C ASN A 108 -9.62 -12.50 -15.13
N LEU A 109 -9.27 -12.45 -13.85
CA LEU A 109 -8.26 -13.32 -13.25
C LEU A 109 -8.84 -14.30 -12.22
N GLU A 110 -10.14 -14.22 -11.95
CA GLU A 110 -10.84 -15.10 -10.99
C GLU A 110 -10.15 -15.12 -9.61
N VAL A 111 -9.66 -13.97 -9.13
CA VAL A 111 -9.02 -13.89 -7.82
C VAL A 111 -10.01 -14.17 -6.69
N ASP A 112 -9.57 -14.83 -5.64
CA ASP A 112 -10.39 -15.20 -4.47
C ASP A 112 -10.27 -14.21 -3.33
N GLY A 113 -9.47 -13.18 -3.50
CA GLY A 113 -9.31 -12.14 -2.50
C GLY A 113 -8.07 -11.29 -2.71
N ILE A 114 -7.86 -10.39 -1.76
CA ILE A 114 -6.70 -9.51 -1.71
C ILE A 114 -6.06 -9.54 -0.33
N TYR A 115 -4.77 -9.28 -0.30
CA TYR A 115 -4.00 -9.04 0.90
C TYR A 115 -3.54 -7.58 0.89
N ILE A 116 -3.90 -6.84 1.91
CA ILE A 116 -3.56 -5.43 2.08
C ILE A 116 -2.47 -5.34 3.13
N ASP A 117 -1.31 -4.87 2.74
CA ASP A 117 -0.21 -4.67 3.66
C ASP A 117 -0.42 -3.37 4.42
N ASP A 118 -0.51 -3.51 5.73
CA ASP A 118 -0.93 -2.47 6.66
C ASP A 118 -2.37 -1.95 6.43
N SER A 119 -2.97 -1.41 7.45
CA SER A 119 -4.36 -0.93 7.45
C SER A 119 -4.51 0.47 6.84
N ALA A 120 -3.96 0.66 5.64
CA ALA A 120 -3.85 1.98 5.04
C ALA A 120 -4.96 2.36 4.07
N LEU A 121 -6.03 1.59 4.02
CA LEU A 121 -7.22 1.96 3.27
C LEU A 121 -8.16 2.82 4.13
N ASP A 122 -8.64 3.91 3.55
CA ASP A 122 -9.77 4.61 4.13
C ASP A 122 -11.04 3.75 4.05
N ARG A 123 -11.97 4.01 4.97
CA ARG A 123 -13.22 3.26 5.09
C ARG A 123 -14.03 3.21 3.79
N LYS A 124 -14.12 4.31 3.06
CA LYS A 124 -14.91 4.38 1.82
C LYS A 124 -14.30 3.50 0.72
N THR A 125 -12.99 3.56 0.57
CA THR A 125 -12.27 2.72 -0.39
C THR A 125 -12.42 1.25 -0.05
N LEU A 126 -12.33 0.88 1.22
CA LEU A 126 -12.52 -0.50 1.66
C LEU A 126 -13.96 -1.00 1.44
N GLN A 127 -14.97 -0.17 1.71
CA GLN A 127 -16.37 -0.48 1.40
C GLN A 127 -16.59 -0.72 -0.10
N ARG A 128 -15.98 0.09 -0.94
CA ARG A 128 -16.05 -0.05 -2.39
C ARG A 128 -15.33 -1.31 -2.87
N ALA A 129 -14.15 -1.59 -2.32
CA ALA A 129 -13.41 -2.82 -2.60
C ALA A 129 -14.24 -4.06 -2.24
N ARG A 130 -14.88 -4.06 -1.06
CA ARG A 130 -15.76 -5.15 -0.64
C ARG A 130 -16.92 -5.36 -1.62
N ARG A 131 -17.57 -4.30 -2.08
CA ARG A 131 -18.65 -4.40 -3.08
C ARG A 131 -18.18 -4.99 -4.40
N ILE A 132 -16.97 -4.66 -4.84
CA ILE A 132 -16.38 -5.23 -6.06
C ILE A 132 -16.09 -6.71 -5.87
N LEU A 133 -15.50 -7.08 -4.75
CA LEU A 133 -15.15 -8.46 -4.44
C LEU A 133 -16.37 -9.38 -4.31
N ASP A 134 -17.48 -8.86 -3.81
CA ASP A 134 -18.71 -9.64 -3.56
C ASP A 134 -19.75 -9.47 -4.70
N ALA A 135 -19.43 -8.80 -5.81
CA ALA A 135 -20.40 -8.38 -6.83
C ALA A 135 -21.13 -9.53 -7.53
N ASP A 136 -20.51 -10.69 -7.63
CA ASP A 136 -21.12 -11.91 -8.25
C ASP A 136 -21.74 -12.86 -7.20
N GLY A 137 -21.88 -12.41 -5.96
CA GLY A 137 -22.43 -13.20 -4.86
C GLY A 137 -21.43 -14.17 -4.23
N LYS A 138 -20.19 -14.23 -4.68
CA LYS A 138 -19.12 -14.99 -4.03
C LYS A 138 -18.45 -14.12 -2.97
N ARG A 139 -18.28 -14.66 -1.78
CA ARG A 139 -17.48 -14.02 -0.73
C ARG A 139 -15.99 -14.21 -1.04
N ARG A 140 -15.31 -13.15 -1.46
CA ARG A 140 -13.85 -13.12 -1.61
C ARG A 140 -13.21 -12.50 -0.37
N LEU A 141 -12.03 -12.96 -0.03
CA LEU A 141 -11.39 -12.61 1.23
C LEU A 141 -10.62 -11.28 1.12
N ILE A 142 -10.66 -10.52 2.19
CA ILE A 142 -9.77 -9.37 2.43
C ILE A 142 -8.96 -9.66 3.67
N ASP A 143 -7.67 -9.92 3.49
CA ASP A 143 -6.70 -9.98 4.58
C ASP A 143 -6.00 -8.65 4.75
N ILE A 144 -5.83 -8.24 5.98
CA ILE A 144 -5.02 -7.07 6.34
C ILE A 144 -3.83 -7.50 7.18
N HIS A 145 -2.66 -7.06 6.79
CA HIS A 145 -1.50 -7.18 7.65
C HIS A 145 -1.68 -6.26 8.86
N SER A 146 -1.76 -6.88 10.02
CA SER A 146 -1.70 -6.17 11.29
C SER A 146 -0.36 -6.47 11.94
N TRP A 147 0.36 -5.44 12.32
CA TRP A 147 1.59 -5.60 13.07
C TRP A 147 1.38 -5.22 14.53
N ASN A 148 2.13 -5.90 15.39
CA ASN A 148 2.07 -5.73 16.82
C ASN A 148 3.22 -4.82 17.26
N HIS A 149 2.91 -3.85 18.08
CA HIS A 149 3.90 -2.95 18.62
C HIS A 149 3.82 -2.91 20.15
N MET A 150 4.94 -3.14 20.81
CA MET A 150 5.06 -2.93 22.23
C MET A 150 5.60 -1.51 22.48
N ASN A 151 4.75 -0.67 23.00
CA ASN A 151 5.14 0.66 23.46
C ASN A 151 5.33 0.64 24.97
N GLN A 152 6.49 1.04 25.43
CA GLN A 152 6.82 1.00 26.88
C GLN A 152 5.90 1.85 27.77
N TRP A 153 5.20 2.82 27.18
CA TRP A 153 4.30 3.72 27.90
C TRP A 153 2.83 3.34 27.76
N ALA A 154 2.43 2.83 26.60
CA ALA A 154 1.06 2.50 26.27
C ALA A 154 0.77 0.99 26.30
N GLY A 155 1.78 0.14 26.48
CA GLY A 155 1.64 -1.30 26.45
C GLY A 155 1.58 -1.85 25.02
N TYR A 156 0.93 -3.00 24.89
CA TYR A 156 0.81 -3.72 23.62
C TYR A 156 -0.30 -3.13 22.77
N ALA A 157 0.02 -2.74 21.56
CA ALA A 157 -0.93 -2.25 20.58
C ALA A 157 -0.86 -3.08 19.28
N ASN A 158 -2.01 -3.33 18.72
CA ASN A 158 -2.17 -3.94 17.41
C ASN A 158 -2.79 -2.92 16.46
N SER A 159 -2.33 -2.86 15.23
CA SER A 159 -2.85 -1.88 14.26
C SER A 159 -4.37 -2.02 14.02
N LEU A 160 -4.94 -3.21 14.13
CA LEU A 160 -6.39 -3.40 14.03
C LEU A 160 -7.18 -2.70 15.14
N HIS A 161 -6.61 -2.53 16.32
CA HIS A 161 -7.27 -1.80 17.41
C HIS A 161 -7.41 -0.30 17.09
N LEU A 162 -6.53 0.24 16.26
CA LEU A 162 -6.60 1.63 15.82
C LEU A 162 -7.64 1.84 14.71
N TYR A 163 -7.97 0.78 13.99
CA TYR A 163 -8.84 0.82 12.82
C TYR A 163 -10.07 -0.08 12.97
N THR A 164 -10.65 -0.13 14.15
CA THR A 164 -11.84 -0.95 14.45
C THR A 164 -13.00 -0.70 13.50
N GLU A 165 -13.10 0.49 12.93
CA GLU A 165 -14.11 0.85 11.93
C GLU A 165 -13.96 0.08 10.61
N LEU A 166 -12.80 -0.52 10.35
CA LEU A 166 -12.53 -1.30 9.14
C LEU A 166 -12.90 -2.79 9.32
N VAL A 167 -12.94 -3.26 10.56
CA VAL A 167 -13.20 -4.68 10.89
C VAL A 167 -14.43 -5.27 10.18
N PRO A 168 -15.56 -4.55 10.02
CA PRO A 168 -16.72 -5.10 9.32
C PRO A 168 -16.50 -5.45 7.85
N TYR A 169 -15.41 -5.01 7.24
CA TYR A 169 -15.14 -5.18 5.81
C TYR A 169 -14.02 -6.17 5.51
N ILE A 170 -13.33 -6.65 6.52
CA ILE A 170 -12.23 -7.62 6.41
C ILE A 170 -12.65 -9.01 6.90
N ASP A 171 -11.83 -10.03 6.62
CA ASP A 171 -12.10 -11.42 6.98
C ASP A 171 -11.13 -11.99 8.00
#